data_f12f72a53070e09071e2e0df75b43acd
#
_entry.id   f12f72a53070e09071e2e0df75b43acd
#
_cell.length_a   1.000
_cell.length_b   1.000
_cell.length_c   1.000
_cell.angle_alpha   90.00
_cell.angle_beta   90.00
_cell.angle_gamma   90.00
#
_symmetry.space_group_name_H-M   'P 1'
#
loop_
_entity.id
_entity.type
_entity.pdbx_description
1 polymer ?
#
loop_
_entity_poly.entity_id
_entity_poly.type
_entity_poly.pdbx_seq_one_letter_code
_entity_poly.pdbx_strand_id
1 'polypeptide(L)'
;MAIPFYDNLEATPIDGLCCLVEVERVYGLDWERFGERQWRDLARIYEGLPGVVRSRDGPMWFGDDEDVPPFLWASVEPTGLLVRGVLPEADWCSWDERFRAEAAELPCRVRQ
;
A
#
# COMPACT_ATOMS: atom_id res chain seq x y z
N MET A 1 1.40 -17.66 2.01
CA MET A 1 2.64 -17.13 2.57
C MET A 1 2.57 -15.61 2.57
N ALA A 2 2.92 -14.96 3.65
CA ALA A 2 2.82 -13.51 3.73
C ALA A 2 3.92 -12.81 2.96
N ILE A 3 3.60 -11.65 2.35
CA ILE A 3 4.59 -10.82 1.68
C ILE A 3 5.50 -10.21 2.74
N PRO A 4 6.84 -10.26 2.57
CA PRO A 4 7.71 -9.53 3.49
C PRO A 4 7.49 -8.03 3.35
N PHE A 5 7.52 -7.33 4.45
CA PHE A 5 7.37 -5.88 4.45
C PHE A 5 8.28 -5.26 5.51
N TYR A 6 8.57 -3.98 5.30
CA TYR A 6 9.38 -3.20 6.21
C TYR A 6 8.56 -2.01 6.65
N ASP A 7 8.38 -1.87 7.96
CA ASP A 7 7.71 -0.70 8.51
C ASP A 7 8.76 0.34 8.82
N ASN A 8 8.71 1.43 8.09
CA ASN A 8 9.51 2.58 8.43
C ASN A 8 8.84 3.33 9.57
N LEU A 9 7.50 3.37 9.51
CA LEU A 9 6.67 3.86 10.60
C LEU A 9 5.52 2.89 10.77
N GLU A 10 5.30 2.46 11.99
CA GLU A 10 4.08 1.74 12.32
C GLU A 10 2.90 2.70 12.24
N ALA A 11 1.68 2.17 12.18
CA ALA A 11 0.49 2.99 12.22
C ALA A 11 0.49 3.81 13.51
N THR A 12 0.70 5.10 13.39
CA THR A 12 0.88 6.00 14.53
C THR A 12 -0.31 6.94 14.64
N PRO A 13 -1.01 6.96 15.80
CA PRO A 13 -2.09 7.91 15.99
C PRO A 13 -1.62 9.34 15.84
N ILE A 14 -2.46 10.17 15.21
CA ILE A 14 -2.18 11.59 15.01
C ILE A 14 -2.88 12.37 16.09
N ASP A 15 -2.12 13.17 16.84
CA ASP A 15 -2.66 13.98 17.92
C ASP A 15 -3.74 14.94 17.40
N GLY A 16 -4.85 14.98 18.09
CA GLY A 16 -5.95 15.87 17.78
C GLY A 16 -6.87 15.40 16.64
N LEU A 17 -6.54 14.29 15.99
CA LEU A 17 -7.37 13.73 14.93
C LEU A 17 -7.82 12.34 15.36
N CYS A 18 -9.04 12.25 15.82
CA CYS A 18 -9.59 10.99 16.30
C CYS A 18 -9.57 9.91 15.23
N CYS A 19 -9.02 8.75 15.58
CA CYS A 19 -9.05 7.53 14.75
C CYS A 19 -8.20 7.54 13.49
N LEU A 20 -7.48 8.63 13.21
CA LEU A 20 -6.55 8.65 12.07
C LEU A 20 -5.17 8.18 12.51
N VAL A 21 -4.50 7.46 11.60
CA VAL A 21 -3.13 7.01 11.79
C VAL A 21 -2.29 7.44 10.60
N GLU A 22 -1.02 7.70 10.84
CA GLU A 22 -0.05 7.93 9.79
C GLU A 22 0.67 6.62 9.50
N VAL A 23 0.79 6.27 8.22
CA VAL A 23 1.35 5.00 7.78
C VAL A 23 2.46 5.24 6.79
N GLU A 24 3.54 4.49 6.95
CA GLU A 24 4.59 4.38 5.95
C GLU A 24 5.11 2.94 5.98
N ARG A 25 4.93 2.22 4.87
CA ARG A 25 5.33 0.82 4.78
C ARG A 25 5.93 0.51 3.42
N VAL A 26 6.96 -0.32 3.39
CA VAL A 26 7.53 -0.83 2.14
C VAL A 26 7.26 -2.33 2.08
N TYR A 27 6.50 -2.77 1.08
CA TYR A 27 6.29 -4.18 0.82
C TYR A 27 7.42 -4.69 -0.09
N GLY A 28 8.06 -5.78 0.30
CA GLY A 28 9.25 -6.30 -0.37
C GLY A 28 8.97 -7.03 -1.67
N LEU A 29 8.34 -6.36 -2.62
CA LEU A 29 8.16 -6.93 -3.96
C LEU A 29 9.48 -6.86 -4.73
N ASP A 30 9.73 -7.89 -5.53
CA ASP A 30 10.97 -8.01 -6.30
C ASP A 30 10.72 -7.63 -7.76
N TRP A 31 10.98 -6.37 -8.09
CA TRP A 31 10.72 -5.83 -9.42
C TRP A 31 11.53 -6.50 -10.53
N GLU A 32 12.70 -7.05 -10.19
CA GLU A 32 13.55 -7.74 -11.16
C GLU A 32 12.88 -9.01 -11.71
N ARG A 33 11.96 -9.56 -10.94
CA ARG A 33 11.22 -10.76 -11.32
C ARG A 33 9.84 -10.45 -11.88
N PHE A 34 9.51 -9.17 -12.05
CA PHE A 34 8.24 -8.76 -12.63
C PHE A 34 8.33 -8.76 -14.15
N GLY A 35 7.44 -9.53 -14.80
CA GLY A 35 7.19 -9.42 -16.24
C GLY A 35 5.85 -8.75 -16.45
N GLU A 36 5.40 -8.67 -17.70
CA GLU A 36 4.12 -8.06 -18.05
C GLU A 36 2.95 -8.60 -17.24
N ARG A 37 2.95 -9.91 -17.02
CA ARG A 37 1.87 -10.55 -16.27
C ARG A 37 1.80 -10.03 -14.85
N GLN A 38 2.93 -9.91 -14.18
CA GLN A 38 2.98 -9.46 -12.79
C GLN A 38 2.56 -8.00 -12.67
N TRP A 39 2.98 -7.14 -13.61
CA TRP A 39 2.54 -5.76 -13.63
C TRP A 39 1.04 -5.64 -13.83
N ARG A 40 0.48 -6.47 -14.70
CA ARG A 40 -0.96 -6.53 -14.94
C ARG A 40 -1.71 -7.00 -13.70
N ASP A 41 -1.17 -8.02 -13.02
CA ASP A 41 -1.76 -8.55 -11.79
C ASP A 41 -1.75 -7.48 -10.69
N LEU A 42 -0.66 -6.75 -10.55
CA LEU A 42 -0.57 -5.67 -9.56
C LEU A 42 -1.60 -4.58 -9.83
N ALA A 43 -1.75 -4.18 -11.10
CA ALA A 43 -2.75 -3.18 -11.47
C ALA A 43 -4.17 -3.63 -11.11
N ARG A 44 -4.47 -4.91 -11.35
CA ARG A 44 -5.77 -5.48 -11.02
C ARG A 44 -6.00 -5.50 -9.50
N ILE A 45 -4.94 -5.84 -8.75
CA ILE A 45 -5.01 -5.82 -7.28
C ILE A 45 -5.34 -4.42 -6.79
N TYR A 46 -4.67 -3.40 -7.31
CA TYR A 46 -4.93 -2.01 -6.93
C TYR A 46 -6.40 -1.64 -7.09
N GLU A 47 -7.00 -2.04 -8.21
CA GLU A 47 -8.40 -1.72 -8.49
C GLU A 47 -9.38 -2.44 -7.57
N GLY A 48 -8.99 -3.59 -7.03
CA GLY A 48 -9.82 -4.38 -6.13
C GLY A 48 -9.67 -4.03 -4.65
N LEU A 49 -8.75 -3.14 -4.29
CA LEU A 49 -8.53 -2.80 -2.89
C LEU A 49 -9.57 -1.80 -2.37
N PRO A 50 -9.84 -1.83 -1.04
CA PRO A 50 -10.82 -0.93 -0.45
C PRO A 50 -10.49 0.53 -0.72
N GLY A 51 -11.50 1.33 -1.01
CA GLY A 51 -11.35 2.76 -1.14
C GLY A 51 -10.67 3.27 -2.39
N VAL A 52 -10.49 2.42 -3.41
CA VAL A 52 -9.80 2.85 -4.63
C VAL A 52 -10.44 4.09 -5.23
N VAL A 53 -9.61 5.04 -5.64
CA VAL A 53 -10.04 6.27 -6.31
C VAL A 53 -9.28 6.44 -7.61
N ARG A 54 -9.88 7.17 -8.55
CA ARG A 54 -9.21 7.48 -9.80
C ARG A 54 -8.35 8.73 -9.59
N SER A 55 -7.05 8.56 -9.76
CA SER A 55 -6.10 9.66 -9.63
C SER A 55 -5.21 9.73 -10.85
N ARG A 56 -4.82 10.95 -11.23
CA ARG A 56 -3.87 11.17 -12.33
C ARG A 56 -2.43 10.96 -11.90
N ASP A 57 -2.19 11.01 -10.59
CA ASP A 57 -0.83 10.99 -10.04
C ASP A 57 -0.39 9.61 -9.56
N GLY A 58 -1.15 8.58 -9.91
CA GLY A 58 -0.84 7.20 -9.57
C GLY A 58 -1.89 6.54 -8.70
N PRO A 59 -1.60 5.33 -8.19
CA PRO A 59 -2.58 4.59 -7.38
C PRO A 59 -2.86 5.30 -6.07
N MET A 60 -4.14 5.56 -5.80
CA MET A 60 -4.59 6.17 -4.54
C MET A 60 -5.86 5.50 -4.04
N TRP A 61 -6.05 5.57 -2.73
CA TRP A 61 -7.21 5.01 -2.05
C TRP A 61 -7.69 5.99 -0.99
N PHE A 62 -9.00 5.99 -0.74
CA PHE A 62 -9.70 6.77 0.30
C PHE A 62 -9.73 8.28 0.05
N GLY A 63 -8.95 8.79 -0.85
CA GLY A 63 -8.93 10.19 -1.24
C GLY A 63 -7.92 10.42 -2.35
N ASP A 64 -8.09 11.48 -3.10
CA ASP A 64 -7.26 11.82 -4.26
C ASP A 64 -6.33 13.01 -4.00
N ASP A 65 -6.26 13.47 -2.76
CA ASP A 65 -5.45 14.64 -2.38
C ASP A 65 -4.61 14.30 -1.15
N GLU A 66 -3.30 14.23 -1.34
CA GLU A 66 -2.38 13.90 -0.25
C GLU A 66 -2.26 14.98 0.82
N ASP A 67 -2.81 16.17 0.58
CA ASP A 67 -2.86 17.23 1.56
C ASP A 67 -4.14 17.20 2.41
N VAL A 68 -5.09 16.34 2.06
CA VAL A 68 -6.40 16.27 2.74
C VAL A 68 -6.70 14.83 3.13
N PRO A 69 -6.49 14.44 4.40
CA PRO A 69 -6.88 13.10 4.86
C PRO A 69 -8.39 12.88 4.78
N PRO A 70 -8.85 11.63 4.55
CA PRO A 70 -8.03 10.43 4.43
C PRO A 70 -7.45 10.24 3.04
N PHE A 71 -6.28 9.65 2.98
CA PHE A 71 -5.67 9.25 1.72
C PHE A 71 -4.65 8.12 1.95
N LEU A 72 -4.39 7.36 0.90
CA LEU A 72 -3.33 6.36 0.86
C LEU A 72 -2.81 6.31 -0.57
N TRP A 73 -1.50 6.27 -0.76
CA TRP A 73 -0.93 6.14 -2.10
C TRP A 73 0.22 5.13 -2.11
N ALA A 74 0.55 4.64 -3.31
CA ALA A 74 1.60 3.66 -3.49
C ALA A 74 2.56 4.12 -4.59
N SER A 75 3.84 3.80 -4.39
CA SER A 75 4.91 4.15 -5.33
C SER A 75 5.88 2.99 -5.48
N VAL A 76 6.28 2.72 -6.73
CA VAL A 76 7.29 1.72 -7.04
C VAL A 76 8.66 2.31 -6.74
N GLU A 77 9.35 1.72 -5.76
CA GLU A 77 10.67 2.16 -5.33
C GLU A 77 11.68 1.04 -5.48
N PRO A 78 12.99 1.34 -5.51
CA PRO A 78 14.01 0.28 -5.65
C PRO A 78 13.93 -0.80 -4.60
N THR A 79 13.48 -0.47 -3.39
CA THR A 79 13.39 -1.41 -2.26
C THR A 79 12.10 -2.20 -2.23
N GLY A 80 11.11 -1.83 -3.03
CA GLY A 80 9.81 -2.47 -3.06
C GLY A 80 8.69 -1.47 -3.30
N LEU A 81 7.47 -1.81 -2.87
CA LEU A 81 6.33 -0.92 -3.01
C LEU A 81 6.18 -0.08 -1.75
N LEU A 82 6.39 1.22 -1.88
CA LEU A 82 6.19 2.16 -0.79
C LEU A 82 4.72 2.56 -0.73
N VAL A 83 4.12 2.44 0.45
CA VAL A 83 2.74 2.85 0.69
C VAL A 83 2.73 3.84 1.85
N ARG A 84 2.16 5.01 1.62
CA ARG A 84 2.06 6.09 2.62
C ARG A 84 0.68 6.68 2.65
N GLY A 85 0.28 7.12 3.82
CA GLY A 85 -0.99 7.81 3.93
C GLY A 85 -1.35 8.19 5.35
N VAL A 86 -2.51 8.84 5.45
CA VAL A 86 -3.14 9.24 6.70
C VAL A 86 -4.61 8.87 6.57
N LEU A 87 -5.07 7.92 7.38
CA LEU A 87 -6.41 7.36 7.24
C LEU A 87 -6.85 6.71 8.55
N PRO A 88 -8.16 6.40 8.68
CA PRO A 88 -8.62 5.67 9.86
C PRO A 88 -7.90 4.33 10.01
N GLU A 89 -7.58 3.97 11.25
CA GLU A 89 -6.85 2.72 11.52
C GLU A 89 -7.56 1.49 10.97
N ALA A 90 -8.89 1.43 11.10
CA ALA A 90 -9.66 0.30 10.59
C ALA A 90 -9.53 0.17 9.06
N ASP A 91 -9.53 1.29 8.35
CA ASP A 91 -9.35 1.29 6.89
C ASP A 91 -7.94 0.85 6.51
N TRP A 92 -6.93 1.29 7.25
CA TRP A 92 -5.56 0.85 7.03
C TRP A 92 -5.43 -0.66 7.23
N CYS A 93 -5.95 -1.18 8.33
CA CYS A 93 -5.87 -2.61 8.63
C CYS A 93 -6.56 -3.45 7.55
N SER A 94 -7.73 -3.00 7.10
CA SER A 94 -8.48 -3.69 6.04
C SER A 94 -7.72 -3.67 4.71
N TRP A 95 -7.17 -2.52 4.34
CA TRP A 95 -6.40 -2.36 3.12
C TRP A 95 -5.13 -3.23 3.13
N ASP A 96 -4.37 -3.15 4.21
CA ASP A 96 -3.11 -3.89 4.37
C ASP A 96 -3.35 -5.40 4.33
N GLU A 97 -4.33 -5.87 5.06
CA GLU A 97 -4.68 -7.29 5.11
C GLU A 97 -5.08 -7.80 3.72
N ARG A 98 -5.91 -7.04 3.02
CA ARG A 98 -6.36 -7.39 1.69
C ARG A 98 -5.21 -7.36 0.69
N PHE A 99 -4.37 -6.33 0.74
CA PHE A 99 -3.23 -6.23 -0.15
C PHE A 99 -2.29 -7.43 0.03
N ARG A 100 -1.94 -7.77 1.26
CA ARG A 100 -1.04 -8.88 1.54
C ARG A 100 -1.62 -10.22 1.05
N ALA A 101 -2.92 -10.40 1.17
CA ALA A 101 -3.58 -11.61 0.69
C ALA A 101 -3.57 -11.71 -0.84
N GLU A 102 -3.95 -10.60 -1.50
CA GLU A 102 -4.04 -10.57 -2.97
C GLU A 102 -2.67 -10.64 -3.64
N ALA A 103 -1.66 -10.03 -3.04
CA ALA A 103 -0.31 -9.94 -3.60
C ALA A 103 0.60 -11.10 -3.19
N ALA A 104 0.09 -12.10 -2.46
CA ALA A 104 0.88 -13.22 -1.97
C ALA A 104 1.55 -14.04 -3.08
N GLU A 105 0.97 -14.03 -4.27
CA GLU A 105 1.50 -14.75 -5.43
C GLU A 105 2.53 -13.95 -6.24
N LEU A 106 2.70 -12.68 -5.95
CA LEU A 106 3.67 -11.85 -6.66
C LEU A 106 5.09 -12.15 -6.18
N PRO A 107 6.10 -11.98 -7.08
CA PRO A 107 7.48 -12.18 -6.68
C PRO A 107 7.88 -11.25 -5.54
N CYS A 108 8.40 -11.81 -4.47
CA CYS A 108 8.84 -11.09 -3.29
C CYS A 108 10.33 -11.30 -3.07
N ARG A 109 10.99 -10.31 -2.49
CA ARG A 109 12.38 -10.44 -2.10
C ARG A 109 12.47 -11.41 -0.92
N VAL A 110 13.46 -12.30 -1.01
CA VAL A 110 13.73 -13.22 0.09
C VAL A 110 14.55 -12.46 1.13
N ARG A 111 14.00 -12.33 2.32
CA ARG A 111 14.68 -11.69 3.43
C ARG A 111 15.69 -12.66 4.03
N GLN A 112 16.92 -12.23 4.09
CA GLN A 112 17.99 -13.00 4.74
C GLN A 112 18.24 -12.48 6.14
#